data_a3aeba36653a10960f105992a3c497c0
#
_entry.id   a3aeba36653a10960f105992a3c497c0
#
_cell.length_a   1.000
_cell.length_b   1.000
_cell.length_c   1.000
_cell.angle_alpha   90.00
_cell.angle_beta   90.00
_cell.angle_gamma   90.00
#
_symmetry.space_group_name_H-M   'P 1'
#
loop_
_entity.id
_entity.type
_entity.pdbx_description
1 polymer ?
#
loop_
_entity_poly.entity_id
_entity_poly.type
_entity_poly.pdbx_seq_one_letter_code
_entity_poly.pdbx_strand_id
1 'polypeptide(L)'
;FQIRPEFVAQMAGYMQSPQRQRGLHALVDVGGGTLDVVTFIVHRVEDEDTFPFLVPQVHPLGTHGLIQNRLMGAEGMVGSGAVDELAPIESALNFARALGVDESRVIGRDTLFQSELRRVIKSVFDITKGRRYRLSDAWRTGVRTFFTGGGAPPPPRAGDDALHFFDRIR
;
A
#
# COMPACT_ATOMS: atom_id res chain seq x y z
N PHE A 1 27.67 -4.02 9.82
CA PHE A 1 26.39 -4.20 9.14
C PHE A 1 25.48 -3.05 9.57
N GLN A 2 25.16 -2.13 8.64
CA GLN A 2 24.09 -1.16 8.89
C GLN A 2 22.76 -1.80 8.42
N ILE A 3 21.89 -2.09 9.37
CA ILE A 3 20.51 -2.47 9.05
C ILE A 3 19.80 -1.20 8.59
N ARG A 4 19.45 -1.13 7.32
CA ARG A 4 18.63 -0.04 6.78
C ARG A 4 17.20 -0.56 6.66
N PRO A 5 16.19 0.19 7.10
CA PRO A 5 14.80 -0.17 6.85
C PRO A 5 14.56 -0.36 5.34
N GLU A 6 13.76 -1.35 4.97
CA GLU A 6 13.50 -1.70 3.57
C GLU A 6 12.96 -0.51 2.75
N PHE A 7 12.09 0.29 3.35
CA PHE A 7 11.54 1.49 2.70
C PHE A 7 12.61 2.53 2.31
N VAL A 8 13.77 2.57 3.00
CA VAL A 8 14.89 3.45 2.61
C VAL A 8 15.48 2.98 1.28
N ALA A 9 15.61 1.68 1.10
CA ALA A 9 16.11 1.12 -0.16
C ALA A 9 15.14 1.37 -1.32
N GLN A 10 13.84 1.19 -1.08
CA GLN A 10 12.78 1.45 -2.07
C GLN A 10 12.74 2.92 -2.50
N MET A 11 13.01 3.84 -1.59
CA MET A 11 13.04 5.27 -1.88
C MET A 11 14.34 5.74 -2.55
N ALA A 12 15.43 4.95 -2.49
CA ALA A 12 16.75 5.39 -2.95
C ALA A 12 16.74 5.85 -4.42
N GLY A 13 16.01 5.16 -5.29
CA GLY A 13 15.85 5.54 -6.69
C GLY A 13 15.16 6.91 -6.87
N TYR A 14 14.12 7.16 -6.10
CA TYR A 14 13.44 8.46 -6.12
C TYR A 14 14.30 9.58 -5.56
N MET A 15 15.01 9.32 -4.46
CA MET A 15 15.89 10.30 -3.83
C MET A 15 17.01 10.78 -4.75
N GLN A 16 17.49 9.88 -5.64
CA GLN A 16 18.52 10.19 -6.63
C GLN A 16 17.95 10.73 -7.95
N SER A 17 16.64 10.65 -8.16
CA SER A 17 16.01 11.09 -9.40
C SER A 17 16.03 12.63 -9.55
N PRO A 18 16.35 13.16 -10.74
CA PRO A 18 16.18 14.58 -11.02
C PRO A 18 14.71 15.03 -10.99
N GLN A 19 13.76 14.09 -11.06
CA GLN A 19 12.33 14.36 -11.01
C GLN A 19 11.77 14.44 -9.57
N ARG A 20 12.64 14.24 -8.56
CA ARG A 20 12.20 14.36 -7.16
C ARG A 20 11.66 15.76 -6.89
N GLN A 21 10.56 15.83 -6.16
CA GLN A 21 9.91 17.07 -5.81
C GLN A 21 10.03 17.31 -4.31
N ARG A 22 10.07 18.58 -3.92
CA ARG A 22 10.05 18.98 -2.51
C ARG A 22 8.64 18.88 -1.93
N GLY A 23 8.57 18.73 -0.61
CA GLY A 23 7.31 18.70 0.12
C GLY A 23 7.01 17.36 0.77
N LEU A 24 5.76 17.19 1.16
CA LEU A 24 5.28 16.01 1.87
C LEU A 24 5.03 14.85 0.89
N HIS A 25 5.51 13.69 1.28
CA HIS A 25 5.38 12.44 0.53
C HIS A 25 4.90 11.31 1.45
N ALA A 26 4.39 10.26 0.85
CA ALA A 26 4.12 9.00 1.51
C ALA A 26 4.63 7.82 0.67
N LEU A 27 5.06 6.76 1.35
CA LEU A 27 5.32 5.45 0.77
C LEU A 27 4.39 4.45 1.43
N VAL A 28 3.74 3.64 0.61
CA VAL A 28 2.87 2.53 1.01
C VAL A 28 3.43 1.27 0.36
N ASP A 29 3.98 0.39 1.17
CA ASP A 29 4.51 -0.90 0.72
C ASP A 29 3.58 -2.03 1.17
N VAL A 30 2.99 -2.72 0.21
CA VAL A 30 2.14 -3.89 0.44
C VAL A 30 2.96 -5.14 0.15
N GLY A 31 3.68 -5.61 1.15
CA GLY A 31 4.49 -6.83 1.07
C GLY A 31 3.69 -8.12 1.19
N GLY A 32 4.38 -9.25 1.28
CA GLY A 32 3.76 -10.56 1.50
C GLY A 32 3.06 -10.64 2.86
N GLY A 33 3.75 -10.28 3.94
CA GLY A 33 3.26 -10.36 5.31
C GLY A 33 2.78 -9.05 5.90
N THR A 34 3.30 -7.91 5.44
CA THR A 34 3.10 -6.60 6.07
C THR A 34 2.62 -5.55 5.09
N LEU A 35 1.95 -4.54 5.65
CA LEU A 35 1.71 -3.22 5.07
C LEU A 35 2.60 -2.24 5.82
N ASP A 36 3.54 -1.63 5.11
CA ASP A 36 4.41 -0.61 5.65
C ASP A 36 3.98 0.75 5.09
N VAL A 37 3.69 1.70 5.97
CA VAL A 37 3.28 3.04 5.59
C VAL A 37 4.20 4.04 6.26
N VAL A 38 4.82 4.92 5.47
CA VAL A 38 5.67 5.98 5.99
C VAL A 38 5.39 7.30 5.30
N THR A 39 5.28 8.37 6.07
CA THR A 39 5.30 9.74 5.55
C THR A 39 6.66 10.37 5.78
N PHE A 40 7.11 11.16 4.81
CA PHE A 40 8.40 11.83 4.83
C PHE A 40 8.34 13.18 4.11
N ILE A 41 9.32 14.03 4.38
CA ILE A 41 9.45 15.32 3.68
C ILE A 41 10.71 15.27 2.82
N VAL A 42 10.63 15.85 1.63
CA VAL A 42 11.79 16.19 0.82
C VAL A 42 12.00 17.69 0.96
N HIS A 43 13.09 18.11 1.60
CA HIS A 43 13.43 19.51 1.74
C HIS A 43 14.93 19.74 1.61
N ARG A 44 15.31 20.97 1.30
CA ARG A 44 16.71 21.35 1.12
C ARG A 44 17.24 22.02 2.39
N VAL A 45 18.37 21.55 2.85
CA VAL A 45 19.14 22.12 3.96
C VAL A 45 20.56 22.33 3.46
N GLU A 46 21.09 23.54 3.55
CA GLU A 46 22.48 23.85 3.19
C GLU A 46 22.93 23.27 1.83
N ASP A 47 22.08 23.45 0.80
CA ASP A 47 22.28 22.92 -0.56
C ASP A 47 22.18 21.41 -0.74
N GLU A 48 21.86 20.64 0.29
CA GLU A 48 21.58 19.20 0.20
C GLU A 48 20.09 18.90 0.41
N ASP A 49 19.56 17.95 -0.37
CA ASP A 49 18.20 17.45 -0.15
C ASP A 49 18.19 16.43 0.99
N THR A 50 17.35 16.66 1.99
CA THR A 50 17.16 15.79 3.14
C THR A 50 15.77 15.13 3.11
N PHE A 51 15.66 13.96 3.75
CA PHE A 51 14.47 13.10 3.68
C PHE A 51 14.02 12.62 5.08
N PRO A 52 13.69 13.55 6.01
CA PRO A 52 13.26 13.16 7.34
C PRO A 52 11.93 12.38 7.31
N PHE A 53 11.90 11.24 7.98
CA PHE A 53 10.69 10.46 8.19
C PHE A 53 9.86 11.08 9.32
N LEU A 54 8.54 11.14 9.11
CA LEU A 54 7.60 11.73 10.06
C LEU A 54 6.86 10.66 10.88
N VAL A 55 6.20 9.73 10.21
CA VAL A 55 5.38 8.69 10.83
C VAL A 55 5.59 7.39 10.07
N PRO A 56 6.46 6.49 10.53
CA PRO A 56 6.53 5.12 10.06
C PRO A 56 5.54 4.24 10.83
N GLN A 57 4.82 3.34 10.14
CA GLN A 57 4.01 2.29 10.73
C GLN A 57 4.13 1.00 9.93
N VAL A 58 4.09 -0.14 10.63
CA VAL A 58 4.10 -1.48 10.06
C VAL A 58 2.89 -2.24 10.63
N HIS A 59 2.11 -2.86 9.75
CA HIS A 59 0.93 -3.63 10.11
C HIS A 59 0.97 -5.01 9.47
N PRO A 60 0.45 -6.07 10.11
CA PRO A 60 0.36 -7.42 9.53
C PRO A 60 -0.80 -7.52 8.52
N LEU A 61 -0.73 -6.74 7.45
CA LEU A 61 -1.74 -6.58 6.40
C LEU A 61 -1.10 -6.74 5.00
N GLY A 62 -0.35 -7.81 4.80
CA GLY A 62 0.24 -8.14 3.50
C GLY A 62 -0.66 -9.02 2.63
N THR A 63 -0.16 -9.38 1.45
CA THR A 63 -0.89 -10.21 0.47
C THR A 63 -1.24 -11.61 0.98
N HIS A 64 -0.45 -12.17 1.91
CA HIS A 64 -0.80 -13.42 2.59
C HIS A 64 -2.10 -13.26 3.41
N GLY A 65 -2.31 -12.12 4.06
CA GLY A 65 -3.55 -11.81 4.77
C GLY A 65 -4.75 -11.74 3.82
N LEU A 66 -4.58 -11.21 2.61
CA LEU A 66 -5.61 -11.21 1.58
C LEU A 66 -6.01 -12.64 1.19
N ILE A 67 -5.03 -13.53 0.94
CA ILE A 67 -5.28 -14.92 0.61
C ILE A 67 -6.02 -15.62 1.75
N GLN A 68 -5.56 -15.47 2.99
CA GLN A 68 -6.21 -16.06 4.16
C GLN A 68 -7.67 -15.58 4.30
N ASN A 69 -7.93 -14.30 4.11
CA ASN A 69 -9.29 -13.77 4.13
C ASN A 69 -10.18 -14.37 3.03
N ARG A 70 -9.66 -14.54 1.81
CA ARG A 70 -10.36 -15.18 0.70
C ARG A 70 -10.69 -16.63 1.00
N LEU A 71 -9.72 -17.37 1.57
CA LEU A 71 -9.91 -18.77 1.99
C LEU A 71 -10.99 -18.90 3.08
N MET A 72 -11.03 -18.00 4.06
CA MET A 72 -12.12 -17.96 5.06
C MET A 72 -13.51 -17.76 4.40
N GLY A 73 -13.57 -17.06 3.27
CA GLY A 73 -14.81 -16.95 2.47
C GLY A 73 -15.19 -18.24 1.77
N ALA A 74 -14.21 -19.12 1.53
CA ALA A 74 -14.35 -20.40 0.84
C ALA A 74 -14.46 -21.62 1.80
N GLU A 75 -14.50 -21.40 3.12
CA GLU A 75 -14.51 -22.48 4.13
C GLU A 75 -15.60 -23.52 3.86
N GLY A 76 -15.20 -24.79 3.96
CA GLY A 76 -16.04 -25.97 3.72
C GLY A 76 -16.04 -26.49 2.28
N MET A 77 -15.38 -25.80 1.32
CA MET A 77 -15.39 -26.20 -0.11
C MET A 77 -14.01 -26.53 -0.69
N VAL A 78 -12.91 -26.24 0.01
CA VAL A 78 -11.55 -26.37 -0.56
C VAL A 78 -10.72 -27.43 0.17
N GLY A 79 -10.20 -28.40 -0.58
CA GLY A 79 -9.18 -29.32 -0.09
C GLY A 79 -7.83 -28.59 0.09
N SER A 80 -7.06 -28.97 1.11
CA SER A 80 -5.83 -28.28 1.53
C SER A 80 -4.69 -28.19 0.50
N GLY A 81 -4.81 -28.82 -0.66
CA GLY A 81 -3.77 -28.86 -1.71
C GLY A 81 -3.91 -27.81 -2.81
N ALA A 82 -5.04 -27.10 -2.91
CA ALA A 82 -5.30 -26.17 -4.02
C ALA A 82 -4.74 -24.75 -3.82
N VAL A 83 -4.17 -24.47 -2.64
CA VAL A 83 -3.87 -23.11 -2.20
C VAL A 83 -2.46 -22.64 -2.56
N ASP A 84 -1.51 -23.55 -2.68
CA ASP A 84 -0.10 -23.22 -2.91
C ASP A 84 0.23 -22.67 -4.31
N GLU A 85 -0.70 -22.85 -5.28
CA GLU A 85 -0.50 -22.45 -6.68
C GLU A 85 -1.19 -21.11 -7.03
N LEU A 86 -2.00 -20.53 -6.15
CA LEU A 86 -2.74 -19.33 -6.45
C LEU A 86 -1.87 -18.06 -6.23
N ALA A 87 -1.65 -17.33 -7.32
CA ALA A 87 -0.95 -16.06 -7.22
C ALA A 87 -1.72 -15.09 -6.31
N PRO A 88 -1.06 -14.46 -5.32
CA PRO A 88 -1.72 -13.61 -4.32
C PRO A 88 -2.44 -12.39 -4.90
N ILE A 89 -2.17 -12.03 -6.15
CA ILE A 89 -2.66 -10.81 -6.82
C ILE A 89 -3.80 -11.12 -7.81
N GLU A 90 -4.21 -12.37 -7.95
CA GLU A 90 -5.35 -12.68 -8.80
C GLU A 90 -6.62 -11.96 -8.33
N SER A 91 -7.46 -11.55 -9.29
CA SER A 91 -8.74 -10.94 -8.96
C SER A 91 -9.59 -11.90 -8.12
N ALA A 92 -10.47 -11.34 -7.27
CA ALA A 92 -11.42 -12.14 -6.50
C ALA A 92 -12.21 -13.11 -7.38
N LEU A 93 -12.55 -12.70 -8.60
CA LEU A 93 -13.25 -13.51 -9.60
C LEU A 93 -12.44 -14.73 -10.04
N ASN A 94 -11.16 -14.52 -10.41
CA ASN A 94 -10.29 -15.62 -10.84
C ASN A 94 -10.03 -16.58 -9.68
N PHE A 95 -9.81 -16.05 -8.50
CA PHE A 95 -9.66 -16.84 -7.28
C PHE A 95 -10.90 -17.70 -6.99
N ALA A 96 -12.09 -17.12 -7.05
CA ALA A 96 -13.35 -17.84 -6.83
C ALA A 96 -13.56 -18.93 -7.87
N ARG A 97 -13.30 -18.65 -9.15
CA ARG A 97 -13.40 -19.62 -10.25
C ARG A 97 -12.41 -20.78 -10.09
N ALA A 98 -11.15 -20.50 -9.74
CA ALA A 98 -10.13 -21.53 -9.54
C ALA A 98 -10.52 -22.51 -8.43
N LEU A 99 -11.21 -22.04 -7.40
CA LEU A 99 -11.65 -22.84 -6.26
C LEU A 99 -13.08 -23.39 -6.39
N GLY A 100 -13.85 -22.99 -7.43
CA GLY A 100 -15.23 -23.40 -7.60
C GLY A 100 -16.17 -22.86 -6.51
N VAL A 101 -15.86 -21.69 -5.92
CA VAL A 101 -16.63 -21.07 -4.85
C VAL A 101 -17.43 -19.86 -5.32
N ASP A 102 -18.43 -19.47 -4.52
CA ASP A 102 -19.25 -18.29 -4.80
C ASP A 102 -18.41 -17.00 -4.76
N GLU A 103 -18.39 -16.27 -5.88
CA GLU A 103 -17.67 -15.03 -6.07
C GLU A 103 -18.05 -13.96 -5.04
N SER A 104 -19.34 -13.86 -4.68
CA SER A 104 -19.82 -12.85 -3.75
C SER A 104 -19.18 -12.94 -2.36
N ARG A 105 -18.86 -14.15 -1.91
CA ARG A 105 -18.18 -14.41 -0.64
C ARG A 105 -16.74 -13.91 -0.67
N VAL A 106 -16.03 -14.16 -1.77
CA VAL A 106 -14.63 -13.72 -1.94
C VAL A 106 -14.59 -12.19 -2.04
N ILE A 107 -15.45 -11.58 -2.84
CA ILE A 107 -15.54 -10.11 -2.97
C ILE A 107 -15.82 -9.44 -1.63
N GLY A 108 -16.72 -10.00 -0.83
CA GLY A 108 -17.01 -9.49 0.50
C GLY A 108 -15.77 -9.45 1.41
N ARG A 109 -14.93 -10.49 1.35
CA ARG A 109 -13.67 -10.55 2.10
C ARG A 109 -12.63 -9.57 1.59
N ASP A 110 -12.50 -9.42 0.28
CA ASP A 110 -11.61 -8.42 -0.33
C ASP A 110 -12.00 -7.01 0.10
N THR A 111 -13.30 -6.70 0.16
CA THR A 111 -13.81 -5.41 0.61
C THR A 111 -13.43 -5.12 2.06
N LEU A 112 -13.50 -6.12 2.95
CA LEU A 112 -13.06 -5.98 4.34
C LEU A 112 -11.56 -5.72 4.43
N PHE A 113 -10.75 -6.49 3.72
CA PHE A 113 -9.30 -6.30 3.68
C PHE A 113 -8.91 -4.91 3.17
N GLN A 114 -9.52 -4.47 2.07
CA GLN A 114 -9.30 -3.12 1.52
C GLN A 114 -9.71 -2.02 2.50
N SER A 115 -10.78 -2.22 3.27
CA SER A 115 -11.21 -1.27 4.29
C SER A 115 -10.18 -1.13 5.40
N GLU A 116 -9.55 -2.23 5.81
CA GLU A 116 -8.47 -2.21 6.79
C GLU A 116 -7.22 -1.51 6.25
N LEU A 117 -6.80 -1.79 5.01
CA LEU A 117 -5.70 -1.07 4.37
C LEU A 117 -5.95 0.44 4.38
N ARG A 118 -7.13 0.87 3.95
CA ARG A 118 -7.52 2.29 3.94
C ARG A 118 -7.48 2.89 5.33
N ARG A 119 -7.99 2.19 6.34
CA ARG A 119 -8.00 2.64 7.73
C ARG A 119 -6.59 2.90 8.25
N VAL A 120 -5.64 1.98 7.98
CA VAL A 120 -4.25 2.12 8.39
C VAL A 120 -3.60 3.31 7.68
N ILE A 121 -3.70 3.37 6.35
CA ILE A 121 -3.12 4.47 5.56
C ILE A 121 -3.66 5.81 6.04
N LYS A 122 -4.99 5.92 6.20
CA LYS A 122 -5.63 7.14 6.71
C LYS A 122 -5.12 7.52 8.09
N SER A 123 -4.96 6.57 9.00
CA SER A 123 -4.42 6.81 10.35
C SER A 123 -3.03 7.45 10.30
N VAL A 124 -2.14 6.96 9.43
CA VAL A 124 -0.80 7.55 9.26
C VAL A 124 -0.88 8.99 8.76
N PHE A 125 -1.74 9.27 7.78
CA PHE A 125 -1.96 10.64 7.30
C PHE A 125 -2.55 11.55 8.38
N ASP A 126 -3.54 11.07 9.15
CA ASP A 126 -4.15 11.85 10.24
C ASP A 126 -3.11 12.18 11.34
N ILE A 127 -2.28 11.23 11.73
CA ILE A 127 -1.18 11.45 12.69
C ILE A 127 -0.17 12.45 12.11
N THR A 128 0.21 12.29 10.85
CA THR A 128 1.16 13.20 10.19
C THR A 128 0.60 14.62 10.18
N LYS A 129 -0.63 14.80 9.72
CA LYS A 129 -1.31 16.10 9.66
C LYS A 129 -1.50 16.70 11.05
N GLY A 130 -1.97 15.93 12.00
CA GLY A 130 -2.32 16.44 13.32
C GLY A 130 -1.13 16.75 14.22
N ARG A 131 -0.04 15.96 14.11
CA ARG A 131 1.04 15.98 15.11
C ARG A 131 2.43 16.31 14.57
N ARG A 132 2.69 16.10 13.27
CA ARG A 132 4.04 16.19 12.72
C ARG A 132 4.20 17.26 11.67
N TYR A 133 3.25 17.43 10.77
CA TYR A 133 3.38 18.37 9.65
C TYR A 133 2.04 18.98 9.28
N ARG A 134 1.51 19.83 10.18
CA ARG A 134 0.17 20.42 10.07
C ARG A 134 0.02 21.39 8.91
N LEU A 135 1.03 22.25 8.70
CA LEU A 135 0.99 23.36 7.76
C LEU A 135 1.65 22.96 6.43
N SER A 136 1.02 22.09 5.66
CA SER A 136 1.49 21.72 4.34
C SER A 136 0.39 21.96 3.30
N ASP A 137 0.74 22.58 2.19
CA ASP A 137 -0.17 22.72 1.04
C ASP A 137 -0.59 21.36 0.47
N ALA A 138 0.23 20.33 0.65
CA ALA A 138 -0.08 18.96 0.23
C ALA A 138 -1.41 18.44 0.80
N TRP A 139 -1.84 18.93 1.97
CA TRP A 139 -3.14 18.56 2.53
C TRP A 139 -4.34 19.08 1.73
N ARG A 140 -4.12 20.09 0.90
CA ARG A 140 -5.13 20.68 0.01
C ARG A 140 -4.96 20.21 -1.43
N THR A 141 -3.73 20.08 -1.88
CA THR A 141 -3.39 19.78 -3.27
C THR A 141 -3.16 18.30 -3.55
N GLY A 142 -3.02 17.49 -2.50
CA GLY A 142 -2.71 16.06 -2.56
C GLY A 142 -1.30 15.74 -2.06
N VAL A 143 -1.16 14.64 -1.34
CA VAL A 143 0.14 14.09 -0.90
C VAL A 143 0.64 13.15 -1.99
N ARG A 144 1.85 13.37 -2.47
CA ARG A 144 2.47 12.45 -3.42
C ARG A 144 2.73 11.12 -2.72
N THR A 145 2.10 10.07 -3.21
CA THR A 145 2.17 8.74 -2.60
C THR A 145 2.76 7.75 -3.58
N PHE A 146 3.74 6.98 -3.11
CA PHE A 146 4.35 5.87 -3.83
C PHE A 146 3.79 4.56 -3.30
N PHE A 147 3.49 3.66 -4.22
CA PHE A 147 3.04 2.31 -3.89
C PHE A 147 4.08 1.31 -4.36
N THR A 148 4.47 0.39 -3.47
CA THR A 148 5.47 -0.63 -3.71
C THR A 148 5.01 -1.97 -3.14
N GLY A 149 5.83 -3.00 -3.34
CA GLY A 149 5.55 -4.36 -2.87
C GLY A 149 4.72 -5.19 -3.86
N GLY A 150 4.70 -6.49 -3.63
CA GLY A 150 4.00 -7.44 -4.50
C GLY A 150 2.47 -7.29 -4.52
N GLY A 151 1.90 -6.61 -3.52
CA GLY A 151 0.48 -6.27 -3.45
C GLY A 151 0.15 -4.86 -3.96
N ALA A 152 1.16 -4.12 -4.44
CA ALA A 152 0.91 -2.81 -5.04
C ALA A 152 0.09 -2.97 -6.33
N PRO A 153 -0.81 -2.02 -6.63
CA PRO A 153 -1.51 -2.04 -7.90
C PRO A 153 -0.50 -1.90 -9.04
N PRO A 154 -0.72 -2.58 -10.17
CA PRO A 154 0.12 -2.37 -11.34
C PRO A 154 0.10 -0.90 -11.73
N PRO A 155 1.22 -0.37 -12.30
CA PRO A 155 1.22 0.98 -12.81
C PRO A 155 0.10 1.13 -13.84
N PRO A 156 -0.57 2.30 -13.88
CA PRO A 156 -1.64 2.55 -14.83
C PRO A 156 -1.12 2.34 -16.25
N ARG A 157 -1.88 1.63 -17.06
CA ARG A 157 -1.62 1.59 -18.51
C ARG A 157 -1.90 2.97 -19.08
N ALA A 158 -1.14 3.36 -20.10
CA ALA A 158 -1.39 4.62 -20.80
C ALA A 158 -2.86 4.67 -21.25
N GLY A 159 -3.65 5.57 -20.65
CA GLY A 159 -5.09 5.68 -20.89
C GLY A 159 -6.01 5.19 -19.76
N ASP A 160 -5.48 4.52 -18.74
CA ASP A 160 -6.25 4.17 -17.55
C ASP A 160 -6.14 5.32 -16.51
N ASP A 161 -7.29 5.76 -16.01
CA ASP A 161 -7.35 6.66 -14.85
C ASP A 161 -6.89 5.90 -13.60
N ALA A 162 -5.58 5.83 -13.40
CA ALA A 162 -4.95 5.20 -12.22
C ALA A 162 -5.37 5.82 -10.87
N LEU A 163 -6.04 6.94 -10.93
CA LEU A 163 -6.54 7.69 -9.79
C LEU A 163 -7.73 7.03 -9.09
N HIS A 164 -8.47 6.13 -9.73
CA HIS A 164 -9.72 5.61 -9.17
C HIS A 164 -9.61 4.77 -7.89
N PHE A 165 -8.50 4.06 -7.66
CA PHE A 165 -8.37 3.28 -6.43
C PHE A 165 -7.96 4.15 -5.24
N PHE A 166 -7.17 5.19 -5.46
CA PHE A 166 -6.59 6.04 -4.41
C PHE A 166 -7.30 7.40 -4.23
N ASP A 167 -8.03 7.90 -5.22
CA ASP A 167 -8.88 9.11 -5.07
C ASP A 167 -10.01 8.93 -4.04
N ARG A 168 -10.34 7.70 -3.68
CA ARG A 168 -11.33 7.38 -2.63
C ARG A 168 -10.76 7.38 -1.21
N ILE A 169 -9.49 7.72 -1.01
CA ILE A 169 -8.85 7.87 0.31
C ILE A 169 -8.92 9.34 0.78
N ARG A 170 -9.60 10.21 0.04
CA ARG A 170 -9.92 11.56 0.49
C ARG A 170 -10.93 11.58 1.63
#